data_566143c267dbb76a18b3db30fbb059c7
#
_entry.id   566143c267dbb76a18b3db30fbb059c7
#
_cell.length_a   1.000
_cell.length_b   1.000
_cell.length_c   1.000
_cell.angle_alpha   90.00
_cell.angle_beta   90.00
_cell.angle_gamma   90.00
#
_symmetry.space_group_name_H-M   'P 1'
#
loop_
_entity.id
_entity.type
_entity.pdbx_description
1 polymer ?
#
loop_
_entity_poly.entity_id
_entity_poly.type
_entity_poly.pdbx_seq_one_letter_code
_entity_poly.pdbx_strand_id
1 'polypeptide(L)'
;MSVWFTIPSARPVEEAEKVLKLWRQQGYKIALWRDAEGDMQPGVYDVMMVDLSVSYPGYAKAVNALITEVVGRDPSAEWFVIGGDDTEPDPSHTAEEIARDLSAEFYNRTPFQDWKRWSTFGVMQPTGDRFAGGSIDRIAGSAWIGREFARRINQGNGPLWPEYHHMFVDEELQNVAIKYGCFWQRPDLIQLHRHFMRANEKTTSEAVVKPIPEHLVKWNTPEHWKESKLIFNTRKANGFPGSEPLP
;
A
#
# COMPACT_ATOMS: atom_id res chain seq x y z
N MET A 1 -7.01 12.36 -13.96
CA MET A 1 -6.77 11.68 -12.65
C MET A 1 -6.85 10.19 -12.86
N SER A 2 -5.85 9.44 -12.42
CA SER A 2 -5.91 7.98 -12.37
C SER A 2 -5.45 7.48 -11.01
N VAL A 3 -6.01 6.35 -10.57
CA VAL A 3 -5.69 5.66 -9.33
C VAL A 3 -5.09 4.31 -9.67
N TRP A 4 -4.00 3.97 -9.01
CA TRP A 4 -3.23 2.77 -9.26
C TRP A 4 -3.21 1.86 -8.05
N PHE A 5 -3.53 0.59 -8.22
CA PHE A 5 -3.25 -0.44 -7.25
C PHE A 5 -1.85 -0.99 -7.52
N THR A 6 -0.93 -0.82 -6.56
CA THR A 6 0.52 -1.05 -6.72
C THR A 6 1.00 -2.07 -5.71
N ILE A 7 1.22 -3.31 -6.15
CA ILE A 7 1.54 -4.42 -5.25
C ILE A 7 2.57 -5.40 -5.81
N PRO A 8 3.37 -6.04 -4.96
CA PRO A 8 4.03 -7.29 -5.30
C PRO A 8 3.07 -8.48 -5.14
N SER A 9 3.25 -9.51 -5.96
CA SER A 9 2.53 -10.77 -5.84
C SER A 9 3.38 -11.95 -6.29
N ALA A 10 3.45 -12.96 -5.42
CA ALA A 10 4.05 -14.27 -5.71
C ALA A 10 3.00 -15.39 -5.81
N ARG A 11 1.71 -15.06 -5.83
CA ARG A 11 0.64 -16.04 -5.93
C ARG A 11 0.59 -16.67 -7.33
N PRO A 12 0.03 -17.90 -7.45
CA PRO A 12 -0.34 -18.46 -8.74
C PRO A 12 -1.16 -17.47 -9.56
N VAL A 13 -0.95 -17.44 -10.88
CA VAL A 13 -1.59 -16.50 -11.80
C VAL A 13 -3.11 -16.43 -11.62
N GLU A 14 -3.77 -17.58 -11.57
CA GLU A 14 -5.23 -17.64 -11.45
C GLU A 14 -5.77 -17.03 -10.15
N GLU A 15 -5.01 -17.12 -9.05
CA GLU A 15 -5.39 -16.52 -7.77
C GLU A 15 -5.18 -15.01 -7.77
N ALA A 16 -4.02 -14.57 -8.25
CA ALA A 16 -3.71 -13.14 -8.34
C ALA A 16 -4.70 -12.42 -9.27
N GLU A 17 -4.99 -12.99 -10.45
CA GLU A 17 -5.94 -12.41 -11.40
C GLU A 17 -7.34 -12.21 -10.85
N LYS A 18 -7.83 -13.11 -9.99
CA LYS A 18 -9.15 -12.94 -9.34
C LYS A 18 -9.23 -11.64 -8.56
N VAL A 19 -8.23 -11.36 -7.76
CA VAL A 19 -8.18 -10.13 -6.95
C VAL A 19 -7.96 -8.90 -7.82
N LEU A 20 -7.01 -8.95 -8.75
CA LEU A 20 -6.72 -7.82 -9.64
C LEU A 20 -7.93 -7.42 -10.50
N LYS A 21 -8.74 -8.40 -10.94
CA LYS A 21 -9.98 -8.14 -11.69
C LYS A 21 -11.00 -7.35 -10.85
N LEU A 22 -11.09 -7.58 -9.54
CA LEU A 22 -11.97 -6.78 -8.67
C LEU A 22 -11.53 -5.32 -8.62
N TRP A 23 -10.22 -5.07 -8.48
CA TRP A 23 -9.67 -3.72 -8.52
C TRP A 23 -9.94 -3.02 -9.85
N ARG A 24 -9.76 -3.71 -10.97
CA ARG A 24 -10.07 -3.15 -12.29
C ARG A 24 -11.55 -2.81 -12.48
N GLN A 25 -12.46 -3.66 -11.97
CA GLN A 25 -13.89 -3.40 -12.02
C GLN A 25 -14.31 -2.13 -11.29
N GLN A 26 -13.56 -1.74 -10.25
CA GLN A 26 -13.76 -0.49 -9.51
C GLN A 26 -13.00 0.71 -10.12
N GLY A 27 -12.39 0.55 -11.30
CA GLY A 27 -11.74 1.63 -12.04
C GLY A 27 -10.28 1.89 -11.71
N TYR A 28 -9.62 0.98 -10.98
CA TYR A 28 -8.18 1.08 -10.71
C TYR A 28 -7.36 0.61 -11.91
N LYS A 29 -6.24 1.29 -12.17
CA LYS A 29 -5.14 0.75 -12.95
C LYS A 29 -4.26 -0.13 -12.06
N ILE A 30 -3.56 -1.09 -12.66
CA ILE A 30 -2.77 -2.08 -11.91
C ILE A 30 -1.30 -1.97 -12.27
N ALA A 31 -0.46 -1.76 -11.24
CA ALA A 31 0.98 -1.92 -11.33
C ALA A 31 1.41 -3.09 -10.44
N LEU A 32 2.03 -4.09 -11.05
CA LEU A 32 2.31 -5.37 -10.44
C LEU A 32 3.80 -5.70 -10.48
N TRP A 33 4.38 -6.06 -9.34
CA TRP A 33 5.66 -6.72 -9.26
C TRP A 33 5.45 -8.23 -9.16
N ARG A 34 5.96 -8.98 -10.14
CA ARG A 34 5.87 -10.45 -10.14
C ARG A 34 7.21 -11.06 -9.78
N ASP A 35 7.19 -11.93 -8.79
CA ASP A 35 8.29 -12.79 -8.34
C ASP A 35 7.90 -14.29 -8.39
N ALA A 36 6.89 -14.62 -9.18
CA ALA A 36 6.42 -15.97 -9.46
C ALA A 36 6.34 -16.24 -10.96
N GLU A 37 6.51 -17.49 -11.35
CA GLU A 37 6.37 -17.94 -12.73
C GLU A 37 4.92 -17.85 -13.22
N GLY A 38 4.76 -17.81 -14.53
CA GLY A 38 3.49 -17.82 -15.23
C GLY A 38 3.11 -16.50 -15.88
N ASP A 39 2.57 -16.59 -17.08
CA ASP A 39 2.11 -15.43 -17.83
C ASP A 39 0.74 -15.00 -17.36
N MET A 40 0.60 -13.71 -17.05
CA MET A 40 -0.70 -13.11 -16.77
C MET A 40 -1.44 -12.72 -18.05
N GLN A 41 -2.77 -12.82 -18.02
CA GLN A 41 -3.59 -12.45 -19.17
C GLN A 41 -3.47 -10.96 -19.47
N PRO A 42 -3.39 -10.59 -20.75
CA PRO A 42 -3.44 -9.20 -21.18
C PRO A 42 -4.69 -8.49 -20.61
N GLY A 43 -4.51 -7.25 -20.14
CA GLY A 43 -5.59 -6.43 -19.60
C GLY A 43 -5.88 -6.62 -18.10
N VAL A 44 -5.24 -7.56 -17.42
CA VAL A 44 -5.32 -7.66 -15.96
C VAL A 44 -4.42 -6.63 -15.26
N TYR A 45 -3.32 -6.26 -15.88
CA TYR A 45 -2.38 -5.23 -15.41
C TYR A 45 -2.12 -4.17 -16.50
N ASP A 46 -1.64 -3.02 -16.10
CA ASP A 46 -1.21 -1.94 -17.00
C ASP A 46 0.32 -1.79 -17.00
N VAL A 47 0.96 -2.04 -15.86
CA VAL A 47 2.42 -2.10 -15.70
C VAL A 47 2.78 -3.37 -14.96
N MET A 48 3.74 -4.11 -15.48
CA MET A 48 4.29 -5.26 -14.78
C MET A 48 5.82 -5.20 -14.79
N MET A 49 6.41 -5.38 -13.61
CA MET A 49 7.83 -5.61 -13.42
C MET A 49 8.03 -7.05 -13.00
N VAL A 50 8.95 -7.74 -13.64
CA VAL A 50 9.26 -9.16 -13.37
C VAL A 50 10.71 -9.28 -12.97
N ASP A 51 10.96 -9.90 -11.85
CA ASP A 51 12.31 -10.22 -11.41
C ASP A 51 12.36 -11.65 -10.86
N LEU A 52 12.65 -12.58 -11.75
CA LEU A 52 12.81 -14.01 -11.43
C LEU A 52 14.27 -14.40 -11.14
N SER A 53 15.22 -13.48 -11.38
CA SER A 53 16.66 -13.76 -11.29
C SER A 53 17.28 -13.41 -9.95
N VAL A 54 16.63 -12.56 -9.17
CA VAL A 54 17.13 -12.03 -7.90
C VAL A 54 16.17 -12.39 -6.78
N SER A 55 16.70 -12.55 -5.58
CA SER A 55 15.86 -12.68 -4.40
C SER A 55 14.95 -11.46 -4.29
N TYR A 56 13.67 -11.68 -3.98
CA TYR A 56 12.68 -10.64 -3.76
C TYR A 56 13.28 -9.44 -2.97
N PRO A 57 13.21 -8.23 -3.50
CA PRO A 57 13.92 -7.07 -2.92
C PRO A 57 13.32 -6.57 -1.60
N GLY A 58 12.16 -7.11 -1.23
CA GLY A 58 11.34 -6.69 -0.12
C GLY A 58 10.19 -5.77 -0.56
N TYR A 59 9.14 -5.76 0.26
CA TYR A 59 7.89 -5.05 -0.02
C TYR A 59 8.13 -3.55 -0.30
N ALA A 60 8.89 -2.88 0.57
CA ALA A 60 9.13 -1.44 0.44
C ALA A 60 9.80 -1.09 -0.91
N LYS A 61 10.84 -1.83 -1.28
CA LYS A 61 11.57 -1.56 -2.53
C LYS A 61 10.73 -1.87 -3.76
N ALA A 62 9.99 -2.98 -3.76
CA ALA A 62 9.12 -3.34 -4.86
C ALA A 62 8.02 -2.30 -5.10
N VAL A 63 7.33 -1.86 -4.04
CA VAL A 63 6.29 -0.82 -4.13
C VAL A 63 6.87 0.52 -4.57
N ASN A 64 8.01 0.95 -4.01
CA ASN A 64 8.66 2.20 -4.42
C ASN A 64 9.06 2.18 -5.90
N ALA A 65 9.60 1.06 -6.39
CA ALA A 65 9.95 0.90 -7.80
C ALA A 65 8.73 0.97 -8.72
N LEU A 66 7.64 0.29 -8.36
CA LEU A 66 6.37 0.35 -9.10
C LEU A 66 5.82 1.77 -9.17
N ILE A 67 5.77 2.48 -8.03
CA ILE A 67 5.28 3.87 -7.99
C ILE A 67 6.16 4.77 -8.86
N THR A 68 7.48 4.63 -8.78
CA THR A 68 8.42 5.39 -9.62
C THR A 68 8.17 5.15 -11.10
N GLU A 69 7.98 3.89 -11.50
CA GLU A 69 7.68 3.51 -12.87
C GLU A 69 6.36 4.10 -13.36
N VAL A 70 5.31 4.00 -12.54
CA VAL A 70 3.99 4.58 -12.86
C VAL A 70 4.06 6.10 -12.98
N VAL A 71 4.75 6.77 -12.05
CA VAL A 71 4.92 8.24 -12.09
C VAL A 71 5.62 8.68 -13.38
N GLY A 72 6.59 7.89 -13.86
CA GLY A 72 7.29 8.15 -15.11
C GLY A 72 6.44 7.94 -16.37
N ARG A 73 5.53 6.96 -16.33
CA ARG A 73 4.71 6.57 -17.50
C ARG A 73 3.36 7.27 -17.59
N ASP A 74 2.73 7.53 -16.43
CA ASP A 74 1.38 8.10 -16.37
C ASP A 74 1.37 9.45 -15.65
N PRO A 75 1.41 10.57 -16.42
CA PRO A 75 1.32 11.90 -15.82
C PRO A 75 -0.02 12.15 -15.08
N SER A 76 -1.05 11.37 -15.38
CA SER A 76 -2.37 11.48 -14.73
C SER A 76 -2.49 10.66 -13.43
N ALA A 77 -1.47 9.87 -13.06
CA ALA A 77 -1.46 9.13 -11.81
C ALA A 77 -1.40 10.09 -10.62
N GLU A 78 -2.42 10.06 -9.77
CA GLU A 78 -2.51 10.93 -8.60
C GLU A 78 -2.53 10.16 -7.27
N TRP A 79 -3.06 8.95 -7.28
CA TRP A 79 -3.16 8.12 -6.08
C TRP A 79 -2.66 6.70 -6.33
N PHE A 80 -1.93 6.18 -5.35
CA PHE A 80 -1.41 4.82 -5.34
C PHE A 80 -1.95 4.08 -4.13
N VAL A 81 -2.64 2.98 -4.37
CA VAL A 81 -3.12 2.09 -3.31
C VAL A 81 -2.11 0.98 -3.14
N ILE A 82 -1.59 0.83 -1.94
CA ILE A 82 -0.69 -0.27 -1.59
C ILE A 82 -1.44 -1.33 -0.79
N GLY A 83 -0.92 -2.53 -0.72
CA GLY A 83 -1.52 -3.65 0.01
C GLY A 83 -0.95 -4.98 -0.44
N GLY A 84 -1.72 -6.02 -0.25
CA GLY A 84 -1.41 -7.37 -0.72
C GLY A 84 -2.39 -7.84 -1.80
N ASP A 85 -2.03 -8.94 -2.45
CA ASP A 85 -2.90 -9.65 -3.39
C ASP A 85 -4.04 -10.44 -2.68
N ASP A 86 -4.25 -10.18 -1.41
CA ASP A 86 -5.36 -10.63 -0.57
C ASP A 86 -6.23 -9.45 -0.07
N THR A 87 -6.02 -8.26 -0.64
CA THR A 87 -6.83 -7.08 -0.34
C THR A 87 -7.81 -6.82 -1.48
N GLU A 88 -9.09 -6.62 -1.17
CA GLU A 88 -10.15 -6.29 -2.11
C GLU A 88 -10.53 -4.81 -1.99
N PRO A 89 -10.92 -4.14 -3.09
CA PRO A 89 -11.33 -2.73 -3.06
C PRO A 89 -12.66 -2.56 -2.32
N ASP A 90 -12.95 -1.33 -1.92
CA ASP A 90 -14.28 -0.96 -1.43
C ASP A 90 -15.34 -1.29 -2.48
N PRO A 91 -16.40 -2.06 -2.13
CA PRO A 91 -17.39 -2.48 -3.12
C PRO A 91 -18.39 -1.38 -3.50
N SER A 92 -18.45 -0.30 -2.74
CA SER A 92 -19.49 0.73 -2.84
C SER A 92 -19.02 2.01 -3.55
N HIS A 93 -17.70 2.19 -3.69
CA HIS A 93 -17.12 3.40 -4.26
C HIS A 93 -16.11 3.04 -5.35
N THR A 94 -16.15 3.79 -6.43
CA THR A 94 -15.14 3.71 -7.49
C THR A 94 -13.83 4.39 -7.08
N ALA A 95 -12.75 4.02 -7.73
CA ALA A 95 -11.45 4.64 -7.54
C ALA A 95 -11.50 6.18 -7.73
N GLU A 96 -12.26 6.65 -8.71
CA GLU A 96 -12.39 8.07 -9.03
C GLU A 96 -13.14 8.84 -7.94
N GLU A 97 -14.23 8.28 -7.40
CA GLU A 97 -14.99 8.90 -6.31
C GLU A 97 -14.13 9.07 -5.06
N ILE A 98 -13.43 8.01 -4.65
CA ILE A 98 -12.54 8.07 -3.50
C ILE A 98 -11.42 9.09 -3.75
N ALA A 99 -10.77 9.07 -4.91
CA ALA A 99 -9.68 9.98 -5.24
C ALA A 99 -10.10 11.45 -5.26
N ARG A 100 -11.30 11.74 -5.74
CA ARG A 100 -11.87 13.10 -5.72
C ARG A 100 -12.06 13.61 -4.29
N ASP A 101 -12.61 12.77 -3.41
CA ASP A 101 -12.80 13.11 -2.00
C ASP A 101 -11.45 13.36 -1.32
N LEU A 102 -10.45 12.50 -1.59
CA LEU A 102 -9.11 12.64 -1.03
C LEU A 102 -8.45 13.94 -1.46
N SER A 103 -8.50 14.25 -2.75
CA SER A 103 -7.87 15.46 -3.29
C SER A 103 -8.49 16.73 -2.68
N ALA A 104 -9.82 16.75 -2.50
CA ALA A 104 -10.51 17.85 -1.86
C ALA A 104 -10.12 17.99 -0.37
N GLU A 105 -10.08 16.87 0.35
CA GLU A 105 -9.76 16.87 1.78
C GLU A 105 -8.31 17.29 2.05
N PHE A 106 -7.33 16.71 1.35
CA PHE A 106 -5.92 17.06 1.55
C PHE A 106 -5.58 18.47 1.10
N TYR A 107 -6.25 18.99 0.09
CA TYR A 107 -6.14 20.40 -0.28
C TYR A 107 -6.51 21.32 0.88
N ASN A 108 -7.54 20.98 1.65
CA ASN A 108 -8.01 21.76 2.79
C ASN A 108 -7.18 21.55 4.07
N ARG A 109 -6.62 20.37 4.27
CA ARG A 109 -5.92 19.99 5.51
C ARG A 109 -4.45 20.34 5.54
N THR A 110 -3.80 20.60 4.41
CA THR A 110 -2.35 20.79 4.36
C THR A 110 -1.91 21.96 5.23
N PRO A 111 -1.12 21.73 6.30
CA PRO A 111 -0.79 22.76 7.29
C PRO A 111 0.24 23.77 6.78
N PHE A 112 0.95 23.44 5.71
CA PHE A 112 1.98 24.30 5.13
C PHE A 112 1.38 25.13 4.02
N GLN A 113 1.44 26.47 4.15
CA GLN A 113 0.83 27.38 3.16
C GLN A 113 1.30 27.14 1.73
N ASP A 114 2.57 26.78 1.55
CA ASP A 114 3.15 26.46 0.23
C ASP A 114 2.73 25.09 -0.32
N TRP A 115 2.25 24.20 0.54
CA TRP A 115 1.84 22.85 0.18
C TRP A 115 0.34 22.73 -0.13
N LYS A 116 -0.43 23.79 0.09
CA LYS A 116 -1.84 23.86 -0.36
C LYS A 116 -2.03 23.64 -1.85
N ARG A 117 -0.96 23.75 -2.63
CA ARG A 117 -0.96 23.43 -4.06
C ARG A 117 -0.96 21.93 -4.35
N TRP A 118 -0.74 21.09 -3.34
CA TRP A 118 -0.56 19.65 -3.54
C TRP A 118 -1.70 18.86 -2.92
N SER A 119 -2.83 18.84 -3.61
CA SER A 119 -4.02 18.05 -3.21
C SER A 119 -3.75 16.53 -3.08
N THR A 120 -2.57 16.08 -3.46
CA THR A 120 -2.12 14.69 -3.36
C THR A 120 -0.95 14.52 -2.38
N PHE A 121 -0.70 15.48 -1.48
CA PHE A 121 0.26 15.29 -0.41
C PHE A 121 -0.42 14.70 0.83
N GLY A 122 -0.63 13.39 0.82
CA GLY A 122 -1.30 12.73 1.92
C GLY A 122 -1.30 11.21 1.85
N VAL A 123 -1.66 10.62 2.98
CA VAL A 123 -1.85 9.17 3.16
C VAL A 123 -3.22 8.95 3.78
N MET A 124 -4.05 8.13 3.14
CA MET A 124 -5.34 7.73 3.68
C MET A 124 -5.38 6.23 3.92
N GLN A 125 -5.90 5.82 5.07
CA GLN A 125 -6.19 4.43 5.40
C GLN A 125 -7.69 4.20 5.44
N PRO A 126 -8.26 3.31 4.59
CA PRO A 126 -9.60 2.77 4.78
C PRO A 126 -9.64 1.95 6.08
N THR A 127 -10.52 2.28 6.99
CA THR A 127 -10.60 1.62 8.30
C THR A 127 -11.96 0.98 8.58
N GLY A 128 -12.82 0.88 7.57
CA GLY A 128 -14.12 0.21 7.67
C GLY A 128 -14.02 -1.30 7.81
N ASP A 129 -12.92 -1.89 7.33
CA ASP A 129 -12.61 -3.30 7.53
C ASP A 129 -11.98 -3.52 8.91
N ARG A 130 -12.80 -3.73 9.91
CA ARG A 130 -12.39 -3.91 11.31
C ARG A 130 -11.81 -5.30 11.56
N PHE A 131 -10.71 -5.60 10.92
CA PHE A 131 -9.96 -6.83 11.13
C PHE A 131 -9.36 -6.88 12.54
N ALA A 132 -9.37 -8.06 13.17
CA ALA A 132 -8.76 -8.33 14.49
C ALA A 132 -9.20 -7.36 15.61
N GLY A 133 -10.46 -6.97 15.63
CA GLY A 133 -11.03 -6.20 16.75
C GLY A 133 -10.57 -4.75 16.84
N GLY A 134 -10.18 -4.14 15.73
CA GLY A 134 -9.92 -2.72 15.65
C GLY A 134 -8.46 -2.29 15.86
N SER A 135 -7.52 -3.21 16.06
CA SER A 135 -6.10 -2.85 16.14
C SER A 135 -5.52 -2.48 14.78
N ILE A 136 -6.05 -3.03 13.72
CA ILE A 136 -5.69 -2.75 12.32
C ILE A 136 -6.22 -1.41 11.83
N ASP A 137 -7.31 -0.90 12.40
CA ASP A 137 -7.82 0.43 12.08
C ASP A 137 -6.79 1.55 12.30
N ARG A 138 -5.64 1.21 12.89
CA ARG A 138 -4.60 2.15 13.25
C ARG A 138 -3.38 2.08 12.35
N ILE A 139 -3.24 1.04 11.53
CA ILE A 139 -2.06 0.81 10.70
C ILE A 139 -2.41 1.09 9.24
N ALA A 140 -1.52 1.81 8.55
CA ALA A 140 -1.68 2.14 7.14
C ALA A 140 -1.34 0.96 6.20
N GLY A 141 -1.79 -0.25 6.52
CA GLY A 141 -1.41 -1.50 5.85
C GLY A 141 -1.92 -1.66 4.41
N SER A 142 -2.99 -0.93 4.06
CA SER A 142 -3.54 -0.91 2.69
C SER A 142 -3.85 0.53 2.29
N ALA A 143 -2.85 1.39 2.45
CA ALA A 143 -3.01 2.83 2.36
C ALA A 143 -3.15 3.32 0.92
N TRP A 144 -3.85 4.44 0.79
CA TRP A 144 -3.83 5.31 -0.37
C TRP A 144 -2.75 6.36 -0.17
N ILE A 145 -1.84 6.47 -1.10
CA ILE A 145 -0.69 7.37 -1.06
C ILE A 145 -0.78 8.33 -2.22
N GLY A 146 -0.81 9.62 -1.94
CA GLY A 146 -0.89 10.62 -2.98
C GLY A 146 0.44 10.84 -3.71
N ARG A 147 0.36 11.25 -4.98
CA ARG A 147 1.52 11.44 -5.86
C ARG A 147 2.58 12.36 -5.26
N GLU A 148 2.18 13.51 -4.71
CA GLU A 148 3.15 14.46 -4.16
C GLU A 148 3.79 13.94 -2.87
N PHE A 149 3.04 13.21 -2.05
CA PHE A 149 3.63 12.52 -0.91
C PHE A 149 4.67 11.48 -1.39
N ALA A 150 4.30 10.61 -2.32
CA ALA A 150 5.19 9.56 -2.82
C ALA A 150 6.49 10.10 -3.46
N ARG A 151 6.40 11.24 -4.16
CA ARG A 151 7.55 11.85 -4.85
C ARG A 151 8.49 12.62 -3.94
N ARG A 152 8.01 13.09 -2.79
CA ARG A 152 8.76 14.03 -1.96
C ARG A 152 9.24 13.46 -0.64
N ILE A 153 8.46 12.57 -0.04
CA ILE A 153 8.80 11.97 1.25
C ILE A 153 10.09 11.13 1.14
N ASN A 154 10.74 10.91 2.23
CA ASN A 154 12.00 10.17 2.29
C ASN A 154 13.05 10.73 1.30
N GLN A 155 13.11 12.07 1.19
CA GLN A 155 14.00 12.77 0.26
C GLN A 155 13.82 12.33 -1.22
N GLY A 156 12.60 11.97 -1.60
CA GLY A 156 12.26 11.53 -2.96
C GLY A 156 12.57 10.06 -3.26
N ASN A 157 12.92 9.26 -2.27
CA ASN A 157 13.22 7.83 -2.45
C ASN A 157 11.98 6.92 -2.44
N GLY A 158 10.80 7.52 -2.55
CA GLY A 158 9.51 6.81 -2.53
C GLY A 158 8.85 6.82 -1.15
N PRO A 159 7.57 6.40 -1.07
CA PRO A 159 6.78 6.55 0.15
C PRO A 159 7.17 5.62 1.28
N LEU A 160 7.78 4.49 0.99
CA LEU A 160 8.14 3.48 1.98
C LEU A 160 9.64 3.50 2.25
N TRP A 161 10.03 3.42 3.51
CA TRP A 161 11.45 3.37 3.86
C TRP A 161 12.09 2.07 3.36
N PRO A 162 13.13 2.11 2.53
CA PRO A 162 13.60 0.95 1.76
C PRO A 162 14.37 -0.11 2.55
N GLU A 163 14.71 0.15 3.82
CA GLU A 163 15.39 -0.84 4.66
C GLU A 163 14.46 -1.92 5.19
N TYR A 164 13.14 -1.67 5.19
CA TYR A 164 12.18 -2.70 5.59
C TYR A 164 11.99 -3.73 4.48
N HIS A 165 12.18 -4.99 4.85
CA HIS A 165 11.89 -6.06 3.93
C HIS A 165 10.37 -6.31 3.82
N HIS A 166 9.68 -6.35 4.97
CA HIS A 166 8.24 -6.59 5.03
C HIS A 166 7.58 -5.89 6.24
N MET A 167 7.97 -6.24 7.46
CA MET A 167 7.32 -5.79 8.70
C MET A 167 7.62 -4.33 9.04
N PHE A 168 6.69 -3.66 9.71
CA PHE A 168 6.79 -2.28 10.24
C PHE A 168 6.87 -1.16 9.20
N VAL A 169 6.85 -1.48 7.91
CA VAL A 169 6.90 -0.48 6.85
C VAL A 169 5.64 0.39 6.83
N ASP A 170 4.49 -0.21 7.05
CA ASP A 170 3.18 0.41 7.16
C ASP A 170 3.04 1.25 8.43
N GLU A 171 3.59 0.76 9.55
CA GLU A 171 3.63 1.54 10.79
C GLU A 171 4.51 2.79 10.65
N GLU A 172 5.66 2.71 9.96
CA GLU A 172 6.48 3.90 9.69
C GLU A 172 5.77 4.86 8.75
N LEU A 173 5.17 4.37 7.65
CA LEU A 173 4.39 5.20 6.74
C LEU A 173 3.33 6.01 7.49
N GLN A 174 2.57 5.36 8.37
CA GLN A 174 1.56 6.03 9.20
C GLN A 174 2.18 7.09 10.12
N ASN A 175 3.23 6.74 10.86
CA ASN A 175 3.87 7.67 11.80
C ASN A 175 4.46 8.88 11.07
N VAL A 176 5.05 8.69 9.90
CA VAL A 176 5.59 9.76 9.06
C VAL A 176 4.45 10.66 8.55
N ALA A 177 3.35 10.08 8.06
CA ALA A 177 2.20 10.85 7.62
C ALA A 177 1.55 11.66 8.75
N ILE A 178 1.49 11.09 9.97
CA ILE A 178 1.03 11.80 11.18
C ILE A 178 1.99 12.96 11.52
N LYS A 179 3.31 12.71 11.49
CA LYS A 179 4.35 13.74 11.75
C LYS A 179 4.17 14.97 10.85
N TYR A 180 3.79 14.76 9.60
CA TYR A 180 3.57 15.85 8.63
C TYR A 180 2.12 16.33 8.55
N GLY A 181 1.22 15.85 9.43
CA GLY A 181 -0.18 16.31 9.48
C GLY A 181 -1.02 15.93 8.26
N CYS A 182 -0.59 14.92 7.51
CA CYS A 182 -1.21 14.51 6.26
C CYS A 182 -1.74 13.05 6.27
N PHE A 183 -2.12 12.56 7.44
CA PHE A 183 -2.76 11.25 7.61
C PHE A 183 -4.26 11.38 7.81
N TRP A 184 -5.05 10.54 7.10
CA TRP A 184 -6.50 10.51 7.22
C TRP A 184 -7.03 9.08 7.26
N GLN A 185 -7.86 8.77 8.25
CA GLN A 185 -8.58 7.50 8.35
C GLN A 185 -10.02 7.65 7.84
N ARG A 186 -10.46 6.71 7.01
CA ARG A 186 -11.81 6.67 6.42
C ARG A 186 -12.55 5.41 6.90
N PRO A 187 -13.33 5.50 8.02
CA PRO A 187 -14.09 4.37 8.55
C PRO A 187 -15.31 4.01 7.71
N ASP A 188 -15.70 4.84 6.78
CA ASP A 188 -16.75 4.61 5.81
C ASP A 188 -16.33 3.76 4.61
N LEU A 189 -15.01 3.60 4.38
CA LEU A 189 -14.46 2.79 3.30
C LEU A 189 -14.03 1.41 3.80
N ILE A 190 -14.52 0.37 3.13
CA ILE A 190 -14.22 -1.03 3.44
C ILE A 190 -13.28 -1.60 2.36
N GLN A 191 -11.99 -1.53 2.63
CA GLN A 191 -10.99 -2.22 1.81
C GLN A 191 -10.68 -3.55 2.50
N LEU A 192 -11.28 -4.64 2.01
CA LEU A 192 -11.31 -5.91 2.72
C LEU A 192 -9.97 -6.64 2.60
N HIS A 193 -9.25 -6.77 3.71
CA HIS A 193 -8.02 -7.55 3.77
C HIS A 193 -8.33 -9.01 4.16
N ARG A 194 -8.26 -9.93 3.23
CA ARG A 194 -8.48 -11.38 3.45
C ARG A 194 -7.23 -12.06 4.05
N HIS A 195 -6.77 -11.50 5.14
CA HIS A 195 -5.59 -11.98 5.81
C HIS A 195 -5.80 -13.39 6.40
N PHE A 196 -4.76 -14.22 6.39
CA PHE A 196 -4.82 -15.59 6.92
C PHE A 196 -5.22 -15.67 8.40
N MET A 197 -4.96 -14.64 9.19
CA MET A 197 -5.37 -14.59 10.61
C MET A 197 -6.86 -14.35 10.84
N ARG A 198 -7.66 -14.08 9.81
CA ARG A 198 -9.13 -13.93 9.92
C ARG A 198 -9.89 -15.21 10.23
N ALA A 199 -9.23 -16.35 10.26
CA ALA A 199 -9.84 -17.64 10.55
C ALA A 199 -10.73 -17.70 11.78
N ASN A 200 -10.54 -16.79 12.72
CA ASN A 200 -11.30 -16.72 13.97
C ASN A 200 -12.46 -15.70 13.94
N GLU A 201 -12.69 -15.02 12.82
CA GLU A 201 -13.81 -14.10 12.70
C GLU A 201 -15.10 -14.87 12.44
N LYS A 202 -15.99 -14.88 13.44
CA LYS A 202 -17.30 -15.58 13.39
C LYS A 202 -18.32 -15.00 12.39
N THR A 203 -17.96 -13.95 11.64
CA THR A 203 -18.89 -13.14 10.87
C THR A 203 -18.88 -13.38 9.38
N THR A 204 -17.96 -14.16 8.84
CA THR A 204 -17.96 -14.50 7.41
C THR A 204 -17.99 -16.01 7.24
N SER A 205 -19.11 -16.52 6.74
CA SER A 205 -19.35 -17.94 6.42
C SER A 205 -18.38 -18.52 5.36
N GLU A 206 -17.46 -17.74 4.87
CA GLU A 206 -16.50 -18.07 3.80
C GLU A 206 -15.02 -17.78 4.16
N ALA A 207 -14.71 -17.50 5.41
CA ALA A 207 -13.32 -17.33 5.83
C ALA A 207 -12.59 -18.68 5.78
N VAL A 208 -12.23 -19.10 4.60
CA VAL A 208 -11.24 -20.17 4.43
C VAL A 208 -9.94 -19.69 5.00
N VAL A 209 -9.48 -20.32 6.09
CA VAL A 209 -8.14 -20.12 6.64
C VAL A 209 -7.16 -20.40 5.53
N LYS A 210 -6.65 -19.35 4.89
CA LYS A 210 -5.58 -19.54 3.93
C LYS A 210 -4.29 -19.75 4.73
N PRO A 211 -3.53 -20.82 4.43
CA PRO A 211 -2.20 -20.95 5.02
C PRO A 211 -1.35 -19.76 4.63
N ILE A 212 -0.39 -19.40 5.48
CA ILE A 212 0.61 -18.38 5.12
C ILE A 212 1.23 -18.83 3.79
N PRO A 213 1.22 -17.99 2.74
CA PRO A 213 1.84 -18.32 1.48
C PRO A 213 3.31 -18.73 1.70
N GLU A 214 3.76 -19.77 1.02
CA GLU A 214 5.09 -20.35 1.24
C GLU A 214 6.22 -19.34 1.12
N HIS A 215 6.12 -18.41 0.17
CA HIS A 215 7.08 -17.33 0.00
C HIS A 215 7.12 -16.34 1.17
N LEU A 216 6.01 -16.17 1.92
CA LEU A 216 5.97 -15.33 3.11
C LEU A 216 6.50 -16.06 4.35
N VAL A 217 6.50 -17.40 4.39
CA VAL A 217 6.99 -18.15 5.54
C VAL A 217 8.44 -17.82 5.84
N LYS A 218 9.28 -17.73 4.82
CA LYS A 218 10.71 -17.42 4.99
C LYS A 218 10.98 -15.98 5.48
N TRP A 219 10.02 -15.06 5.28
CA TRP A 219 10.15 -13.66 5.71
C TRP A 219 9.39 -13.33 6.99
N ASN A 220 8.46 -14.21 7.41
CA ASN A 220 7.72 -14.13 8.67
C ASN A 220 8.41 -14.87 9.83
N THR A 221 9.73 -14.86 9.86
CA THR A 221 10.48 -15.49 10.94
C THR A 221 10.64 -14.55 12.14
N PRO A 222 10.82 -15.09 13.36
CA PRO A 222 11.09 -14.27 14.55
C PRO A 222 12.32 -13.36 14.39
N GLU A 223 13.33 -13.79 13.63
CA GLU A 223 14.56 -13.06 13.37
C GLU A 223 14.27 -11.81 12.52
N HIS A 224 13.60 -11.97 11.36
CA HIS A 224 13.21 -10.85 10.51
C HIS A 224 12.28 -9.87 11.22
N TRP A 225 11.38 -10.40 12.05
CA TRP A 225 10.52 -9.53 12.86
C TRP A 225 11.31 -8.69 13.87
N LYS A 226 12.30 -9.29 14.57
CA LYS A 226 13.17 -8.58 15.52
C LYS A 226 14.02 -7.52 14.82
N GLU A 227 14.59 -7.85 13.67
CA GLU A 227 15.39 -6.93 12.87
C GLU A 227 14.56 -5.71 12.43
N SER A 228 13.42 -5.94 11.80
CA SER A 228 12.51 -4.88 11.37
C SER A 228 12.02 -4.02 12.54
N LYS A 229 11.73 -4.65 13.69
CA LYS A 229 11.35 -3.95 14.91
C LYS A 229 12.48 -3.07 15.47
N LEU A 230 13.72 -3.54 15.37
CA LEU A 230 14.88 -2.76 15.80
C LEU A 230 15.05 -1.52 14.91
N ILE A 231 14.95 -1.69 13.58
CA ILE A 231 14.98 -0.58 12.62
C ILE A 231 13.88 0.43 12.98
N PHE A 232 12.63 -0.03 13.11
CA PHE A 232 11.50 0.84 13.41
C PHE A 232 11.68 1.61 14.72
N ASN A 233 12.03 0.92 15.81
CA ASN A 233 12.21 1.56 17.12
C ASN A 233 13.35 2.59 17.10
N THR A 234 14.46 2.27 16.44
CA THR A 234 15.61 3.19 16.30
C THR A 234 15.21 4.43 15.50
N ARG A 235 14.55 4.25 14.37
CA ARG A 235 14.09 5.35 13.52
C ARG A 235 13.04 6.20 14.23
N LYS A 236 12.08 5.56 14.90
CA LYS A 236 11.03 6.24 15.69
C LYS A 236 11.60 7.08 16.82
N ALA A 237 12.55 6.53 17.59
CA ALA A 237 13.21 7.25 18.69
C ALA A 237 13.96 8.51 18.19
N ASN A 238 14.44 8.50 16.96
CA ASN A 238 15.13 9.61 16.31
C ASN A 238 14.22 10.48 15.41
N GLY A 239 12.89 10.32 15.47
CA GLY A 239 11.93 11.10 14.71
C GLY A 239 11.92 10.79 13.21
N PHE A 240 12.27 9.56 12.81
CA PHE A 240 12.33 9.09 11.42
C PHE A 240 13.26 9.95 10.54
N PRO A 241 14.57 9.95 10.81
CA PRO A 241 15.54 10.73 10.05
C PRO A 241 15.53 10.30 8.57
N GLY A 242 15.69 11.26 7.66
CA GLY A 242 15.62 11.02 6.22
C GLY A 242 14.18 10.95 5.68
N SER A 243 13.15 11.08 6.54
CA SER A 243 11.75 11.16 6.09
C SER A 243 11.34 12.55 5.61
N GLU A 244 12.23 13.53 5.69
CA GLU A 244 11.94 14.91 5.28
C GLU A 244 11.55 14.94 3.80
N PRO A 245 10.47 15.67 3.47
CA PRO A 245 10.05 15.81 2.09
C PRO A 245 10.98 16.78 1.34
N LEU A 246 11.18 16.51 0.06
CA LEU A 246 11.81 17.46 -0.84
C LEU A 246 10.96 18.75 -0.95
N PRO A 247 11.60 19.93 -1.10
CA PRO A 247 10.92 21.19 -1.26
C PRO A 247 10.05 21.30 -2.53
#